data_b2539df0fc52169bc045b933bb9111fb
#
_entry.id   b2539df0fc52169bc045b933bb9111fb
#
_cell.length_a   1.000
_cell.length_b   1.000
_cell.length_c   1.000
_cell.angle_alpha   90.00
_cell.angle_beta   90.00
_cell.angle_gamma   90.00
#
_symmetry.space_group_name_H-M   'P 1'
#
loop_
_entity.id
_entity.type
_entity.pdbx_description
1 polymer ?
#
loop_
_entity_poly.entity_id
_entity_poly.type
_entity_poly.pdbx_seq_one_letter_code
_entity_poly.pdbx_strand_id
1 'polypeptide(L)'
;TWNGRNIGTIGRVGCFSFQSYKLVNAGEGGILVTDDPEVAARAVIMSGAYESNWKKHPGMQNSYMLWQNKLPLYNLRMQNLSAAVIRPQLDLVAERVAKGRFNHDHVADQLNTCDWLDVPAPLAPERRAPDSIQFNLVGGWSDAEALGFQAAAKARGVAVQVFGLSE
;
A
#
# COMPACT_ATOMS: atom_id res chain seq x y z
N THR A 1 -8.83 -4.25 6.37
CA THR A 1 -9.78 -3.41 7.09
C THR A 1 -9.48 -3.40 8.59
N TRP A 2 -9.96 -2.39 9.30
CA TRP A 2 -9.93 -2.27 10.74
C TRP A 2 -11.36 -2.02 11.24
N ASN A 3 -11.88 -2.84 12.13
CA ASN A 3 -13.29 -2.79 12.57
C ASN A 3 -14.29 -2.70 11.39
N GLY A 4 -14.06 -3.44 10.33
CA GLY A 4 -14.90 -3.44 9.14
C GLY A 4 -14.73 -2.22 8.20
N ARG A 5 -13.98 -1.19 8.61
CA ARG A 5 -13.68 -0.02 7.77
C ARG A 5 -12.40 -0.24 6.93
N ASN A 6 -12.40 0.22 5.72
CA ASN A 6 -11.22 0.17 4.86
C ASN A 6 -10.10 1.07 5.40
N ILE A 7 -8.89 0.54 5.49
CA ILE A 7 -7.70 1.35 5.78
C ILE A 7 -7.57 2.42 4.70
N GLY A 8 -7.18 3.64 5.10
CA GLY A 8 -7.14 4.82 4.23
C GLY A 8 -8.43 5.66 4.26
N THR A 9 -9.55 5.13 4.82
CA THR A 9 -10.80 5.89 5.00
C THR A 9 -11.13 6.19 6.46
N ILE A 10 -10.20 5.93 7.38
CA ILE A 10 -10.38 6.12 8.82
C ILE A 10 -9.89 7.51 9.25
N GLY A 11 -8.74 7.92 8.76
CA GLY A 11 -8.17 9.24 9.00
C GLY A 11 -8.69 10.30 8.04
N ARG A 12 -8.19 11.52 8.19
CA ARG A 12 -8.53 12.66 7.33
C ARG A 12 -8.10 12.47 5.87
N VAL A 13 -7.00 11.74 5.66
CA VAL A 13 -6.42 11.46 4.35
C VAL A 13 -5.92 10.03 4.32
N GLY A 14 -6.16 9.32 3.22
CA GLY A 14 -5.54 8.05 2.88
C GLY A 14 -4.72 8.19 1.61
N CYS A 15 -3.55 7.53 1.57
CA CYS A 15 -2.71 7.49 0.38
C CYS A 15 -2.41 6.04 0.02
N PHE A 16 -2.49 5.73 -1.27
CA PHE A 16 -2.20 4.40 -1.80
C PHE A 16 -1.22 4.50 -2.95
N SER A 17 -0.36 3.49 -3.07
CA SER A 17 0.63 3.38 -4.13
C SER A 17 0.17 2.41 -5.21
N PHE A 18 0.47 2.73 -6.46
CA PHE A 18 0.33 1.85 -7.62
C PHE A 18 1.70 1.46 -8.22
N GLN A 19 2.73 1.51 -7.39
CA GLN A 19 4.07 1.05 -7.77
C GLN A 19 4.06 -0.45 -8.12
N SER A 20 5.01 -0.91 -8.94
CA SER A 20 5.07 -2.24 -9.56
C SER A 20 4.83 -3.43 -8.64
N TYR A 21 5.21 -3.35 -7.37
CA TYR A 21 5.07 -4.43 -6.39
C TYR A 21 3.74 -4.42 -5.63
N LYS A 22 2.82 -3.49 -5.94
CA LYS A 22 1.53 -3.40 -5.24
C LYS A 22 0.50 -4.34 -5.86
N LEU A 23 -0.49 -4.74 -5.06
CA LEU A 23 -1.58 -5.63 -5.45
C LEU A 23 -2.36 -5.11 -6.67
N VAL A 24 -2.51 -3.79 -6.76
CA VAL A 24 -2.97 -3.06 -7.95
C VAL A 24 -1.82 -2.14 -8.34
N ASN A 25 -1.33 -2.27 -9.56
CA ASN A 25 -0.14 -1.53 -9.98
C ASN A 25 -0.20 -1.06 -11.45
N ALA A 26 0.58 -0.04 -11.75
CA ALA A 26 0.78 0.49 -13.10
C ALA A 26 2.23 0.93 -13.36
N GLY A 27 3.20 0.24 -12.73
CA GLY A 27 4.59 0.65 -12.74
C GLY A 27 4.86 1.69 -11.67
N GLU A 28 4.33 2.88 -11.85
CA GLU A 28 4.34 3.97 -10.89
C GLU A 28 2.97 4.64 -10.81
N GLY A 29 2.68 5.31 -9.68
CA GLY A 29 1.46 6.06 -9.46
C GLY A 29 0.99 6.03 -8.00
N GLY A 30 0.00 6.84 -7.73
CA GLY A 30 -0.63 6.91 -6.42
C GLY A 30 -2.01 7.54 -6.47
N ILE A 31 -2.76 7.35 -5.42
CA ILE A 31 -4.05 7.97 -5.21
C ILE A 31 -4.16 8.50 -3.78
N LEU A 32 -4.77 9.68 -3.65
CA LEU A 32 -5.18 10.26 -2.38
C LEU A 32 -6.70 10.18 -2.27
N VAL A 33 -7.19 9.75 -1.12
CA VAL A 33 -8.61 9.70 -0.79
C VAL A 33 -8.88 10.53 0.46
N THR A 34 -9.95 11.30 0.45
CA THR A 34 -10.36 12.14 1.58
C THR A 34 -11.83 12.53 1.45
N ASP A 35 -12.50 12.69 2.59
CA ASP A 35 -13.85 13.30 2.68
C ASP A 35 -13.78 14.81 2.97
N ASP A 36 -12.57 15.36 3.17
CA ASP A 36 -12.36 16.78 3.41
C ASP A 36 -12.27 17.55 2.09
N PRO A 37 -13.27 18.39 1.77
CA PRO A 37 -13.32 19.12 0.50
C PRO A 37 -12.19 20.13 0.33
N GLU A 38 -11.63 20.65 1.43
CA GLU A 38 -10.49 21.56 1.38
C GLU A 38 -9.21 20.81 0.98
N VAL A 39 -8.96 19.67 1.60
CA VAL A 39 -7.81 18.81 1.25
C VAL A 39 -7.92 18.36 -0.19
N ALA A 40 -9.09 17.89 -0.62
CA ALA A 40 -9.32 17.45 -1.99
C ALA A 40 -9.10 18.58 -3.00
N ALA A 41 -9.62 19.77 -2.75
CA ALA A 41 -9.45 20.91 -3.64
C ALA A 41 -7.97 21.33 -3.77
N ARG A 42 -7.25 21.38 -2.65
CA ARG A 42 -5.82 21.69 -2.66
C ARG A 42 -5.01 20.65 -3.42
N ALA A 43 -5.28 19.36 -3.20
CA ALA A 43 -4.61 18.28 -3.90
C ALA A 43 -4.84 18.35 -5.42
N VAL A 44 -6.08 18.58 -5.85
CA VAL A 44 -6.42 18.73 -7.28
C VAL A 44 -5.72 19.93 -7.92
N ILE A 45 -5.73 21.10 -7.27
CA ILE A 45 -5.02 22.28 -7.79
C ILE A 45 -3.52 22.01 -7.88
N MET A 46 -2.91 21.56 -6.79
CA MET A 46 -1.46 21.33 -6.72
C MET A 46 -0.98 20.27 -7.71
N SER A 47 -1.78 19.22 -7.97
CA SER A 47 -1.40 18.18 -8.94
C SER A 47 -1.64 18.54 -10.40
N GLY A 48 -2.42 19.59 -10.66
CA GLY A 48 -3.03 19.84 -11.96
C GLY A 48 -2.13 20.37 -13.07
N ALA A 49 -0.94 20.85 -12.81
CA ALA A 49 0.01 21.52 -13.71
C ALA A 49 -0.49 22.86 -14.31
N TYR A 50 -1.77 23.10 -14.37
CA TYR A 50 -2.39 24.32 -14.89
C TYR A 50 -3.43 24.87 -13.91
N GLU A 51 -3.43 26.17 -13.70
CA GLU A 51 -4.29 26.84 -12.70
C GLU A 51 -5.79 26.52 -12.88
N SER A 52 -6.25 26.42 -14.11
CA SER A 52 -7.67 26.14 -14.40
C SER A 52 -8.01 24.64 -14.54
N ASN A 53 -7.09 23.74 -14.26
CA ASN A 53 -7.33 22.29 -14.44
C ASN A 53 -8.46 21.78 -13.52
N TRP A 54 -8.62 22.36 -12.35
CA TRP A 54 -9.68 22.02 -11.39
C TRP A 54 -11.10 22.20 -11.97
N LYS A 55 -11.29 23.06 -12.99
CA LYS A 55 -12.60 23.26 -13.65
C LYS A 55 -13.15 21.99 -14.33
N LYS A 56 -12.28 21.00 -14.58
CA LYS A 56 -12.66 19.68 -15.11
C LYS A 56 -13.25 18.76 -14.05
N HIS A 57 -13.15 19.10 -12.77
CA HIS A 57 -13.63 18.30 -11.66
C HIS A 57 -14.92 18.91 -11.10
N PRO A 58 -16.09 18.25 -11.26
CA PRO A 58 -17.35 18.76 -10.73
C PRO A 58 -17.39 18.71 -9.19
N GLY A 59 -18.18 19.55 -8.60
CA GLY A 59 -18.29 19.67 -7.13
C GLY A 59 -17.21 20.58 -6.53
N MET A 60 -17.26 20.82 -5.24
CA MET A 60 -16.28 21.59 -4.44
C MET A 60 -15.86 22.96 -4.99
N GLN A 61 -16.70 23.60 -5.81
CA GLN A 61 -16.37 24.87 -6.50
C GLN A 61 -15.91 25.96 -5.52
N ASN A 62 -16.58 26.09 -4.38
CA ASN A 62 -16.23 27.08 -3.36
C ASN A 62 -14.82 26.83 -2.80
N SER A 63 -14.44 25.57 -2.56
CA SER A 63 -13.12 25.21 -2.09
C SER A 63 -12.04 25.48 -3.14
N TYR A 64 -12.32 25.20 -4.42
CA TYR A 64 -11.41 25.57 -5.51
C TYR A 64 -11.20 27.07 -5.62
N MET A 65 -12.26 27.86 -5.58
CA MET A 65 -12.19 29.33 -5.65
C MET A 65 -11.41 29.93 -4.48
N LEU A 66 -11.44 29.29 -3.31
CA LEU A 66 -10.67 29.73 -2.14
C LEU A 66 -9.17 29.58 -2.35
N TRP A 67 -8.73 28.54 -3.06
CA TRP A 67 -7.32 28.14 -3.15
C TRP A 67 -6.67 28.42 -4.52
N GLN A 68 -7.45 28.70 -5.58
CA GLN A 68 -6.91 29.06 -6.89
C GLN A 68 -5.96 30.27 -6.76
N ASN A 69 -4.89 30.28 -7.54
CA ASN A 69 -3.83 31.30 -7.56
C ASN A 69 -3.06 31.47 -6.22
N LYS A 70 -3.26 30.56 -5.25
CA LYS A 70 -2.61 30.63 -3.93
C LYS A 70 -1.67 29.48 -3.63
N LEU A 71 -1.68 28.43 -4.45
CA LEU A 71 -0.92 27.21 -4.23
C LEU A 71 0.09 26.99 -5.34
N PRO A 72 1.23 26.35 -5.04
CA PRO A 72 2.16 25.91 -6.07
C PRO A 72 1.52 24.85 -6.96
N LEU A 73 1.86 24.87 -8.24
CA LEU A 73 1.38 23.91 -9.22
C LEU A 73 2.48 22.89 -9.53
N TYR A 74 2.13 21.61 -9.39
CA TYR A 74 2.98 20.50 -9.77
C TYR A 74 2.35 19.71 -10.92
N ASN A 75 3.11 18.87 -11.58
CA ASN A 75 2.59 17.95 -12.59
C ASN A 75 2.53 16.54 -12.02
N LEU A 76 1.54 16.29 -11.16
CA LEU A 76 1.35 15.01 -10.44
C LEU A 76 0.10 14.25 -10.90
N ARG A 77 -0.46 14.61 -12.05
CA ARG A 77 -1.65 13.94 -12.61
C ARG A 77 -1.30 12.52 -13.03
N MET A 78 -2.18 11.57 -12.68
CA MET A 78 -2.07 10.23 -13.21
C MET A 78 -2.21 10.26 -14.74
N GLN A 79 -1.31 9.56 -15.43
CA GLN A 79 -1.40 9.41 -16.88
C GLN A 79 -2.58 8.51 -17.25
N ASN A 80 -3.24 8.80 -18.38
CA ASN A 80 -4.34 7.99 -18.87
C ASN A 80 -3.94 6.52 -19.11
N LEU A 81 -2.70 6.27 -19.53
CA LEU A 81 -2.18 4.92 -19.69
C LEU A 81 -2.13 4.18 -18.36
N SER A 82 -1.59 4.80 -17.30
CA SER A 82 -1.59 4.22 -15.95
C SER A 82 -3.00 3.94 -15.46
N ALA A 83 -3.93 4.88 -15.65
CA ALA A 83 -5.32 4.70 -15.28
C ALA A 83 -5.99 3.54 -16.04
N ALA A 84 -5.68 3.38 -17.33
CA ALA A 84 -6.19 2.28 -18.15
C ALA A 84 -5.64 0.92 -17.68
N VAL A 85 -4.41 0.86 -17.19
CA VAL A 85 -3.82 -0.35 -16.61
C VAL A 85 -4.40 -0.68 -15.24
N ILE A 86 -4.68 0.33 -14.40
CA ILE A 86 -5.24 0.15 -13.05
C ILE A 86 -6.69 -0.32 -13.10
N ARG A 87 -7.51 0.31 -13.95
CA ARG A 87 -8.97 0.12 -13.95
C ARG A 87 -9.42 -1.35 -13.98
N PRO A 88 -8.96 -2.20 -14.89
CA PRO A 88 -9.39 -3.61 -14.93
C PRO A 88 -8.89 -4.44 -13.74
N GLN A 89 -7.87 -3.99 -13.03
CA GLN A 89 -7.36 -4.69 -11.86
C GLN A 89 -8.24 -4.48 -10.62
N LEU A 90 -9.02 -3.40 -10.57
CA LEU A 90 -9.89 -3.11 -9.41
C LEU A 90 -10.95 -4.19 -9.22
N ASP A 91 -11.48 -4.74 -10.30
CA ASP A 91 -12.49 -5.81 -10.25
C ASP A 91 -11.91 -7.14 -9.71
N LEU A 92 -10.59 -7.31 -9.81
CA LEU A 92 -9.89 -8.51 -9.36
C LEU A 92 -9.38 -8.43 -7.91
N VAL A 93 -9.51 -7.29 -7.24
CA VAL A 93 -8.94 -7.08 -5.90
C VAL A 93 -9.47 -8.08 -4.88
N ALA A 94 -10.77 -8.34 -4.87
CA ALA A 94 -11.38 -9.25 -3.91
C ALA A 94 -10.84 -10.69 -4.06
N GLU A 95 -10.71 -11.17 -5.28
CA GLU A 95 -10.15 -12.49 -5.60
C GLU A 95 -8.67 -12.58 -5.20
N ARG A 96 -7.88 -11.56 -5.56
CA ARG A 96 -6.45 -11.51 -5.21
C ARG A 96 -6.23 -11.50 -3.70
N VAL A 97 -7.04 -10.73 -2.96
CA VAL A 97 -6.99 -10.70 -1.50
C VAL A 97 -7.37 -12.05 -0.90
N ALA A 98 -8.37 -12.73 -1.43
CA ALA A 98 -8.75 -14.06 -0.95
C ALA A 98 -7.64 -15.10 -1.17
N LYS A 99 -7.02 -15.10 -2.35
CA LYS A 99 -5.86 -15.96 -2.65
C LYS A 99 -4.66 -15.62 -1.77
N GLY A 100 -4.38 -14.33 -1.58
CA GLY A 100 -3.29 -13.88 -0.71
C GLY A 100 -3.46 -14.37 0.73
N ARG A 101 -4.68 -14.26 1.28
CA ARG A 101 -4.99 -14.80 2.62
C ARG A 101 -4.79 -16.30 2.71
N PHE A 102 -5.36 -17.04 1.77
CA PHE A 102 -5.22 -18.50 1.74
C PHE A 102 -3.73 -18.91 1.75
N ASN A 103 -2.93 -18.30 0.89
CA ASN A 103 -1.49 -18.59 0.80
C ASN A 103 -0.76 -18.17 2.08
N HIS A 104 -1.05 -16.98 2.60
CA HIS A 104 -0.45 -16.47 3.84
C HIS A 104 -0.73 -17.38 5.02
N ASP A 105 -2.00 -17.74 5.22
CA ASP A 105 -2.41 -18.55 6.37
C ASP A 105 -1.79 -19.95 6.29
N HIS A 106 -1.78 -20.56 5.08
CA HIS A 106 -1.13 -21.84 4.88
C HIS A 106 0.37 -21.82 5.19
N VAL A 107 1.08 -20.77 4.74
CA VAL A 107 2.53 -20.64 5.03
C VAL A 107 2.76 -20.29 6.50
N ALA A 108 1.93 -19.43 7.09
CA ALA A 108 2.02 -19.08 8.51
C ALA A 108 1.86 -20.30 9.42
N ASP A 109 0.88 -21.15 9.12
CA ASP A 109 0.66 -22.41 9.86
C ASP A 109 1.90 -23.31 9.81
N GLN A 110 2.54 -23.42 8.64
CA GLN A 110 3.78 -24.21 8.50
C GLN A 110 4.96 -23.56 9.24
N LEU A 111 5.15 -22.26 9.14
CA LEU A 111 6.25 -21.55 9.84
C LEU A 111 6.09 -21.65 11.35
N ASN A 112 4.88 -21.53 11.87
CA ASN A 112 4.59 -21.63 13.31
C ASN A 112 4.74 -23.06 13.89
N THR A 113 5.04 -24.08 13.08
CA THR A 113 5.47 -25.40 13.58
C THR A 113 6.93 -25.39 14.04
N CYS A 114 7.70 -24.33 13.75
CA CYS A 114 9.09 -24.19 14.15
C CYS A 114 9.18 -23.32 15.40
N ASP A 115 9.72 -23.83 16.50
CA ASP A 115 9.82 -23.15 17.79
C ASP A 115 10.66 -21.85 17.75
N TRP A 116 11.49 -21.68 16.73
CA TRP A 116 12.35 -20.52 16.52
C TRP A 116 11.81 -19.51 15.51
N LEU A 117 10.58 -19.72 15.02
CA LEU A 117 9.85 -18.78 14.15
C LEU A 117 8.52 -18.37 14.81
N ASP A 118 8.14 -17.11 14.61
CA ASP A 118 6.85 -16.59 15.04
C ASP A 118 6.25 -15.71 13.94
N VAL A 119 5.12 -16.12 13.39
CA VAL A 119 4.33 -15.29 12.49
C VAL A 119 3.26 -14.58 13.32
N PRO A 120 3.38 -13.25 13.50
CA PRO A 120 2.46 -12.51 14.35
C PRO A 120 0.99 -12.65 13.90
N ALA A 121 0.15 -13.07 14.83
CA ALA A 121 -1.29 -13.12 14.58
C ALA A 121 -1.86 -11.71 14.28
N PRO A 122 -2.89 -11.59 13.42
CA PRO A 122 -3.58 -10.33 13.22
C PRO A 122 -4.19 -9.82 14.53
N LEU A 123 -4.20 -8.50 14.72
CA LEU A 123 -4.93 -7.89 15.84
C LEU A 123 -6.43 -8.14 15.70
N ALA A 124 -7.14 -8.31 16.81
CA ALA A 124 -8.54 -8.76 16.83
C ALA A 124 -9.50 -8.08 15.83
N PRO A 125 -9.50 -6.74 15.61
CA PRO A 125 -10.40 -6.12 14.63
C PRO A 125 -9.82 -6.06 13.21
N GLU A 126 -8.60 -6.58 12.98
CA GLU A 126 -7.88 -6.49 11.73
C GLU A 126 -8.31 -7.57 10.75
N ARG A 127 -8.46 -7.18 9.46
CA ARG A 127 -8.52 -8.10 8.33
C ARG A 127 -7.49 -7.67 7.31
N ARG A 128 -6.42 -8.43 7.20
CA ARG A 128 -5.30 -8.18 6.30
C ARG A 128 -5.65 -8.49 4.84
N ALA A 129 -4.95 -7.83 3.94
CA ALA A 129 -4.84 -8.19 2.52
C ALA A 129 -3.35 -8.51 2.26
N PRO A 130 -2.86 -9.68 2.67
CA PRO A 130 -1.44 -9.99 2.64
C PRO A 130 -0.95 -10.19 1.21
N ASP A 131 0.19 -9.59 0.89
CA ASP A 131 0.98 -9.78 -0.32
C ASP A 131 2.37 -10.35 -0.01
N SER A 132 2.71 -10.43 1.26
CA SER A 132 3.94 -10.97 1.82
C SER A 132 3.68 -11.61 3.17
N ILE A 133 4.62 -12.40 3.67
CA ILE A 133 4.59 -12.92 5.02
C ILE A 133 5.77 -12.35 5.81
N GLN A 134 5.48 -11.88 7.01
CA GLN A 134 6.48 -11.39 7.95
C GLN A 134 6.52 -12.31 9.16
N PHE A 135 7.71 -12.62 9.63
CA PHE A 135 7.92 -13.46 10.80
C PHE A 135 9.12 -12.97 11.61
N ASN A 136 9.15 -13.32 12.87
CA ASN A 136 10.22 -13.04 13.78
C ASN A 136 11.11 -14.30 13.94
N LEU A 137 12.42 -14.10 14.09
CA LEU A 137 13.32 -15.10 14.59
C LEU A 137 13.30 -15.04 16.13
N VAL A 138 12.93 -16.15 16.77
CA VAL A 138 12.81 -16.26 18.22
C VAL A 138 14.03 -16.99 18.79
N GLY A 139 14.54 -16.57 19.97
CA GLY A 139 15.63 -17.26 20.63
C GLY A 139 16.97 -16.53 20.65
N GLY A 140 16.97 -15.21 20.40
CA GLY A 140 18.18 -14.39 20.58
C GLY A 140 19.24 -14.53 19.49
N TRP A 141 18.80 -14.57 18.25
CA TRP A 141 19.65 -14.63 17.06
C TRP A 141 20.55 -13.39 16.96
N SER A 142 21.81 -13.60 16.69
CA SER A 142 22.72 -12.53 16.29
C SER A 142 22.47 -12.11 14.84
N ASP A 143 22.90 -10.91 14.47
CA ASP A 143 22.84 -10.41 13.10
C ASP A 143 23.51 -11.36 12.09
N ALA A 144 24.65 -11.95 12.47
CA ALA A 144 25.37 -12.89 11.62
C ALA A 144 24.57 -14.19 11.37
N GLU A 145 23.86 -14.69 12.38
CA GLU A 145 23.00 -15.86 12.24
C GLU A 145 21.78 -15.56 11.38
N ALA A 146 21.15 -14.39 11.56
CA ALA A 146 20.03 -13.94 10.73
C ALA A 146 20.42 -13.78 9.25
N LEU A 147 21.59 -13.21 8.97
CA LEU A 147 22.13 -13.13 7.61
C LEU A 147 22.49 -14.50 7.05
N GLY A 148 23.02 -15.40 7.88
CA GLY A 148 23.26 -16.80 7.52
C GLY A 148 21.98 -17.54 7.12
N PHE A 149 20.91 -17.33 7.87
CA PHE A 149 19.58 -17.86 7.53
C PHE A 149 19.08 -17.30 6.19
N GLN A 150 19.18 -15.99 5.97
CA GLN A 150 18.82 -15.35 4.70
C GLN A 150 19.59 -15.97 3.52
N ALA A 151 20.89 -16.14 3.66
CA ALA A 151 21.74 -16.75 2.63
C ALA A 151 21.35 -18.21 2.35
N ALA A 152 21.05 -18.98 3.40
CA ALA A 152 20.62 -20.37 3.27
C ALA A 152 19.25 -20.50 2.59
N ALA A 153 18.31 -19.61 2.91
CA ALA A 153 17.00 -19.53 2.25
C ALA A 153 17.16 -19.20 0.76
N LYS A 154 17.97 -18.18 0.45
CA LYS A 154 18.26 -17.77 -0.93
C LYS A 154 18.89 -18.92 -1.75
N ALA A 155 19.82 -19.67 -1.18
CA ALA A 155 20.42 -20.83 -1.83
C ALA A 155 19.40 -21.93 -2.18
N ARG A 156 18.25 -21.96 -1.50
CA ARG A 156 17.11 -22.85 -1.74
C ARG A 156 15.99 -22.24 -2.58
N GLY A 157 16.23 -21.06 -3.17
CA GLY A 157 15.27 -20.35 -4.01
C GLY A 157 14.19 -19.59 -3.25
N VAL A 158 14.33 -19.41 -1.93
CA VAL A 158 13.38 -18.65 -1.11
C VAL A 158 13.94 -17.26 -0.84
N ALA A 159 13.25 -16.23 -1.34
CA ALA A 159 13.62 -14.85 -1.08
C ALA A 159 13.16 -14.41 0.32
N VAL A 160 14.11 -14.22 1.22
CA VAL A 160 13.90 -13.69 2.57
C VAL A 160 14.72 -12.41 2.70
N GLN A 161 14.16 -11.39 3.36
CA GLN A 161 14.87 -10.17 3.68
C GLN A 161 14.83 -9.94 5.20
N VAL A 162 15.99 -9.63 5.79
CA VAL A 162 16.10 -9.27 7.20
C VAL A 162 15.95 -7.75 7.31
N PHE A 163 14.98 -7.29 8.11
CA PHE A 163 14.79 -5.87 8.38
C PHE A 163 15.71 -5.39 9.50
N GLY A 164 16.17 -4.15 9.40
CA GLY A 164 16.96 -3.47 10.43
C GLY A 164 18.48 -3.74 10.35
N LEU A 165 18.91 -4.59 9.45
CA LEU A 165 20.32 -4.73 9.13
C LEU A 165 20.64 -3.92 7.87
N SER A 166 21.60 -2.98 7.98
CA SER A 166 22.10 -2.25 6.82
C SER A 166 22.95 -3.17 5.94
N GLU A 167 22.73 -3.11 4.64
CA GLU A 167 23.67 -3.65 3.67
C GLU A 167 25.01 -2.89 3.75
#